data_b10aed6a055e59498ee16c88b74a98c2
#
_entry.id   b10aed6a055e59498ee16c88b74a98c2
#
_cell.length_a   1.000
_cell.length_b   1.000
_cell.length_c   1.000
_cell.angle_alpha   90.00
_cell.angle_beta   90.00
_cell.angle_gamma   90.00
#
_symmetry.space_group_name_H-M   'P 1'
#
loop_
_entity.id
_entity.type
_entity.pdbx_description
1 polymer ?
#
loop_
_entity_poly.entity_id
_entity_poly.type
_entity_poly.pdbx_seq_one_letter_code
_entity_poly.pdbx_strand_id
1 'polypeptide(L)'
;MLKLKKINRNNVGEILKLEVFDNQKSFVATNNSSIIEAYIAITENNHVFTFGIYKDDTPIGFLMIGYDVNSDDEGAPKIAKGNYNIWRLMIDKKFQGKGFGKKAINLALEFVNTFPCGTAKYCWLSYESDNEVARQLYKSVGFVETDEKDGDEIVAILELKL
;
A
#
# COMPACT_ATOMS: atom_id res chain seq x y z
N MET A 1 19.13 4.26 6.55
CA MET A 1 18.02 3.49 7.15
C MET A 1 16.71 3.88 6.47
N LEU A 2 15.80 2.93 6.23
CA LEU A 2 14.46 3.26 5.69
C LEU A 2 13.54 3.72 6.83
N LYS A 3 12.71 4.71 6.54
CA LYS A 3 11.68 5.21 7.48
C LYS A 3 10.45 5.69 6.72
N LEU A 4 9.29 5.64 7.40
CA LEU A 4 8.04 6.24 6.93
C LEU A 4 7.89 7.64 7.54
N LYS A 5 7.52 8.61 6.70
CA LYS A 5 7.14 9.95 7.15
C LYS A 5 5.73 10.24 6.66
N LYS A 6 4.84 10.68 7.54
CA LYS A 6 3.50 11.13 7.13
C LYS A 6 3.60 12.21 6.05
N ILE A 7 2.73 12.12 5.05
CA ILE A 7 2.59 13.17 4.04
C ILE A 7 2.01 14.42 4.71
N ASN A 8 2.64 15.54 4.47
CA ASN A 8 2.23 16.85 4.97
C ASN A 8 2.63 17.95 3.97
N ARG A 9 2.29 19.20 4.28
CA ARG A 9 2.57 20.34 3.39
C ARG A 9 4.06 20.55 3.06
N ASN A 10 4.97 20.05 3.92
CA ASN A 10 6.41 20.26 3.73
C ASN A 10 7.05 19.21 2.82
N ASN A 11 6.46 18.02 2.69
CA ASN A 11 7.03 16.92 1.92
C ASN A 11 6.18 16.47 0.73
N VAL A 12 4.91 16.87 0.63
CA VAL A 12 4.03 16.41 -0.45
C VAL A 12 4.61 16.73 -1.83
N GLY A 13 5.21 17.90 -2.01
CA GLY A 13 5.77 18.31 -3.32
C GLY A 13 6.88 17.39 -3.82
N GLU A 14 7.73 16.87 -2.95
CA GLU A 14 8.79 15.94 -3.34
C GLU A 14 8.23 14.52 -3.59
N ILE A 15 7.22 14.11 -2.84
CA ILE A 15 6.58 12.80 -3.03
C ILE A 15 5.80 12.75 -4.37
N LEU A 16 5.15 13.84 -4.77
CA LEU A 16 4.43 13.92 -6.05
C LEU A 16 5.35 13.81 -7.28
N LYS A 17 6.64 14.04 -7.13
CA LYS A 17 7.63 13.91 -8.21
C LYS A 17 8.13 12.48 -8.43
N LEU A 18 7.87 11.58 -7.48
CA LEU A 18 8.30 10.20 -7.58
C LEU A 18 7.42 9.45 -8.60
N GLU A 19 8.05 8.64 -9.42
CA GLU A 19 7.37 7.87 -10.47
C GLU A 19 8.00 6.51 -10.70
N VAL A 20 7.19 5.57 -11.12
CA VAL A 20 7.64 4.25 -11.57
C VAL A 20 8.09 4.31 -13.03
N PHE A 21 8.70 3.24 -13.54
CA PHE A 21 8.98 3.10 -14.98
C PHE A 21 7.68 3.13 -15.80
N ASP A 22 7.76 3.57 -17.05
CA ASP A 22 6.59 3.70 -17.92
C ASP A 22 5.83 2.39 -18.11
N ASN A 23 6.51 1.26 -18.20
CA ASN A 23 5.91 -0.06 -18.31
C ASN A 23 5.23 -0.56 -17.01
N GLN A 24 5.36 0.16 -15.92
CA GLN A 24 4.73 -0.13 -14.62
C GLN A 24 3.53 0.79 -14.32
N LYS A 25 3.32 1.83 -15.12
CA LYS A 25 2.26 2.83 -14.86
C LYS A 25 0.85 2.26 -14.95
N SER A 26 0.65 1.15 -15.63
CA SER A 26 -0.63 0.44 -15.66
C SER A 26 -0.91 -0.36 -14.37
N PHE A 27 0.11 -0.66 -13.56
CA PHE A 27 -0.02 -1.48 -12.36
C PHE A 27 -0.24 -0.67 -11.07
N VAL A 28 0.12 0.60 -11.06
CA VAL A 28 -0.02 1.47 -9.88
C VAL A 28 -0.48 2.86 -10.29
N ALA A 29 -1.46 3.39 -9.54
CA ALA A 29 -1.91 4.77 -9.73
C ALA A 29 -0.79 5.76 -9.38
N THR A 30 -0.83 6.94 -9.97
CA THR A 30 0.09 8.02 -9.62
C THR A 30 -0.06 8.43 -8.15
N ASN A 31 0.99 9.00 -7.57
CA ASN A 31 0.91 9.53 -6.20
C ASN A 31 -0.14 10.64 -6.07
N ASN A 32 -0.32 11.46 -7.12
CA ASN A 32 -1.39 12.47 -7.18
C ASN A 32 -2.77 11.83 -7.04
N SER A 33 -3.07 10.83 -7.87
CA SER A 33 -4.35 10.12 -7.81
C SER A 33 -4.55 9.43 -6.47
N SER A 34 -3.52 8.79 -5.94
CA SER A 34 -3.59 8.08 -4.66
C SER A 34 -3.87 9.01 -3.48
N ILE A 35 -3.25 10.19 -3.45
CA ILE A 35 -3.49 11.20 -2.40
C ILE A 35 -4.91 11.76 -2.50
N ILE A 36 -5.42 11.98 -3.72
CA ILE A 36 -6.81 12.41 -3.93
C ILE A 36 -7.78 11.32 -3.44
N GLU A 37 -7.56 10.06 -3.79
CA GLU A 37 -8.36 8.94 -3.30
C GLU A 37 -8.34 8.84 -1.77
N ALA A 38 -7.19 9.04 -1.15
CA ALA A 38 -7.06 9.06 0.31
C ALA A 38 -7.89 10.21 0.93
N TYR A 39 -7.84 11.40 0.34
CA TYR A 39 -8.64 12.54 0.79
C TYR A 39 -10.13 12.24 0.71
N ILE A 40 -10.60 11.69 -0.42
CA ILE A 40 -12.01 11.32 -0.62
C ILE A 40 -12.42 10.28 0.43
N ALA A 41 -11.63 9.22 0.62
CA ALA A 41 -11.92 8.18 1.59
C ALA A 41 -12.03 8.74 3.03
N ILE A 42 -11.15 9.65 3.41
CA ILE A 42 -11.18 10.32 4.72
C ILE A 42 -12.43 11.18 4.87
N THR A 43 -12.87 11.90 3.83
CA THR A 43 -14.11 12.68 3.87
C THR A 43 -15.36 11.82 3.99
N GLU A 44 -15.29 10.56 3.55
CA GLU A 44 -16.33 9.54 3.68
C GLU A 44 -16.20 8.70 4.97
N ASN A 45 -15.42 9.19 5.94
CA ASN A 45 -15.17 8.57 7.24
C ASN A 45 -14.42 7.24 7.20
N ASN A 46 -13.67 6.96 6.14
CA ASN A 46 -12.74 5.84 6.11
C ASN A 46 -11.41 6.20 6.78
N HIS A 47 -10.70 5.19 7.24
CA HIS A 47 -9.38 5.34 7.86
C HIS A 47 -8.28 5.06 6.84
N VAL A 48 -7.54 6.09 6.47
CA VAL A 48 -6.45 6.00 5.49
C VAL A 48 -5.23 6.75 5.98
N PHE A 49 -4.06 6.16 5.76
CA PHE A 49 -2.76 6.71 6.14
C PHE A 49 -1.87 6.79 4.90
N THR A 50 -1.28 7.95 4.66
CA THR A 50 -0.35 8.17 3.55
C THR A 50 1.04 8.51 4.06
N PHE A 51 2.05 7.84 3.51
CA PHE A 51 3.45 8.01 3.90
C PHE A 51 4.35 8.19 2.69
N GLY A 52 5.34 9.05 2.83
CA GLY A 52 6.55 8.97 2.03
C GLY A 52 7.49 7.91 2.61
N ILE A 53 8.11 7.13 1.74
CA ILE A 53 9.17 6.21 2.10
C ILE A 53 10.50 6.91 1.88
N TYR A 54 11.32 6.95 2.92
CA TYR A 54 12.59 7.68 2.91
C TYR A 54 13.77 6.77 3.18
N LYS A 55 14.82 6.92 2.38
CA LYS A 55 16.16 6.44 2.71
C LYS A 55 16.95 7.61 3.27
N ASP A 56 17.19 7.57 4.59
CA ASP A 56 17.72 8.71 5.34
C ASP A 56 16.83 9.95 5.13
N ASP A 57 17.24 10.98 4.45
CA ASP A 57 16.43 12.16 4.15
C ASP A 57 15.99 12.25 2.67
N THR A 58 16.26 11.22 1.89
CA THR A 58 15.88 11.15 0.48
C THR A 58 14.56 10.43 0.31
N PRO A 59 13.53 11.05 -0.30
CA PRO A 59 12.28 10.37 -0.63
C PRO A 59 12.53 9.35 -1.76
N ILE A 60 12.11 8.13 -1.56
CA ILE A 60 12.31 7.03 -2.51
C ILE A 60 11.03 6.31 -2.92
N GLY A 61 9.91 6.59 -2.26
CA GLY A 61 8.65 5.92 -2.56
C GLY A 61 7.45 6.49 -1.82
N PHE A 62 6.32 5.86 -2.04
CA PHE A 62 5.02 6.21 -1.45
C PHE A 62 4.32 4.95 -0.95
N LEU A 63 3.64 5.08 0.17
CA LEU A 63 2.85 4.03 0.81
C LEU A 63 1.51 4.60 1.27
N MET A 64 0.43 3.87 0.99
CA MET A 64 -0.91 4.18 1.45
C MET A 64 -1.54 2.95 2.08
N ILE A 65 -2.01 3.09 3.30
CA ILE A 65 -2.61 2.01 4.09
C ILE A 65 -4.03 2.41 4.44
N GLY A 66 -4.96 1.48 4.28
CA GLY A 66 -6.35 1.63 4.68
C GLY A 66 -6.74 0.65 5.78
N TYR A 67 -7.83 0.95 6.48
CA TYR A 67 -8.50 0.04 7.41
C TYR A 67 -9.99 0.07 7.14
N ASP A 68 -10.59 -1.10 6.91
CA ASP A 68 -12.04 -1.26 6.66
C ASP A 68 -12.55 -0.35 5.52
N VAL A 69 -11.68 0.02 4.58
CA VAL A 69 -11.98 1.00 3.54
C VAL A 69 -12.96 0.40 2.53
N ASN A 70 -14.07 1.13 2.29
CA ASN A 70 -15.09 0.78 1.31
C ASN A 70 -15.57 -0.68 1.43
N SER A 71 -15.51 -1.23 2.63
CA SER A 71 -15.80 -2.66 2.89
C SER A 71 -17.26 -3.06 2.67
N ASP A 72 -18.16 -2.08 2.65
CA ASP A 72 -19.59 -2.28 2.39
C ASP A 72 -19.97 -1.98 0.93
N ASP A 73 -19.01 -1.61 0.07
CA ASP A 73 -19.25 -1.35 -1.34
C ASP A 73 -19.57 -2.64 -2.09
N GLU A 74 -20.44 -2.54 -3.10
CA GLU A 74 -20.73 -3.65 -4.00
C GLU A 74 -19.45 -4.10 -4.72
N GLY A 75 -19.12 -5.38 -4.61
CA GLY A 75 -17.92 -5.96 -5.22
C GLY A 75 -16.64 -5.83 -4.36
N ALA A 76 -16.71 -5.22 -3.19
CA ALA A 76 -15.57 -5.24 -2.27
C ALA A 76 -15.22 -6.67 -1.84
N PRO A 77 -13.94 -7.03 -1.75
CA PRO A 77 -13.55 -8.33 -1.25
C PRO A 77 -13.96 -8.46 0.23
N LYS A 78 -14.42 -9.64 0.63
CA LYS A 78 -14.90 -9.89 2.01
C LYS A 78 -13.80 -9.61 3.05
N ILE A 79 -12.56 -9.83 2.67
CA ILE A 79 -11.39 -9.57 3.53
C ILE A 79 -11.25 -8.10 3.92
N ALA A 80 -11.82 -7.15 3.16
CA ALA A 80 -11.75 -5.73 3.46
C ALA A 80 -12.39 -5.38 4.80
N LYS A 81 -13.45 -6.11 5.19
CA LYS A 81 -14.21 -5.83 6.42
C LYS A 81 -13.36 -6.08 7.67
N GLY A 82 -13.11 -4.99 8.42
CA GLY A 82 -12.39 -5.05 9.70
C GLY A 82 -10.91 -5.40 9.57
N ASN A 83 -10.30 -5.27 8.41
CA ASN A 83 -8.90 -5.57 8.17
C ASN A 83 -8.15 -4.39 7.55
N TYR A 84 -6.82 -4.41 7.71
CA TYR A 84 -5.93 -3.43 7.08
C TYR A 84 -5.60 -3.85 5.66
N ASN A 85 -5.39 -2.85 4.78
CA ASN A 85 -4.85 -3.13 3.46
C ASN A 85 -3.68 -2.21 3.11
N ILE A 86 -2.70 -2.75 2.41
CA ILE A 86 -1.70 -1.95 1.71
C ILE A 86 -2.34 -1.57 0.37
N TRP A 87 -2.91 -0.37 0.34
CA TRP A 87 -3.70 0.10 -0.80
C TRP A 87 -2.83 0.54 -1.97
N ARG A 88 -1.70 1.21 -1.66
CA ARG A 88 -0.71 1.63 -2.66
C ARG A 88 0.68 1.46 -2.10
N LEU A 89 1.57 0.98 -2.92
CA LEU A 89 3.00 0.94 -2.66
C LEU A 89 3.75 1.17 -3.96
N MET A 90 4.64 2.14 -3.99
CA MET A 90 5.57 2.32 -5.10
C MET A 90 6.95 2.71 -4.61
N ILE A 91 7.96 2.27 -5.31
CA ILE A 91 9.35 2.74 -5.20
C ILE A 91 9.69 3.48 -6.49
N ASP A 92 10.25 4.66 -6.36
CA ASP A 92 10.69 5.46 -7.50
C ASP A 92 11.68 4.67 -8.37
N LYS A 93 11.56 4.82 -9.69
CA LYS A 93 12.35 4.08 -10.69
C LYS A 93 13.86 4.13 -10.45
N LYS A 94 14.39 5.23 -9.88
CA LYS A 94 15.80 5.40 -9.57
C LYS A 94 16.29 4.50 -8.42
N PHE A 95 15.37 3.99 -7.61
CA PHE A 95 15.65 3.22 -6.41
C PHE A 95 15.17 1.77 -6.46
N GLN A 96 14.53 1.35 -7.55
CA GLN A 96 14.11 -0.03 -7.74
C GLN A 96 15.29 -1.00 -7.91
N GLY A 97 15.03 -2.28 -7.71
CA GLY A 97 16.05 -3.34 -7.85
C GLY A 97 17.09 -3.39 -6.73
N LYS A 98 16.87 -2.70 -5.62
CA LYS A 98 17.79 -2.60 -4.47
C LYS A 98 17.21 -3.16 -3.17
N GLY A 99 16.11 -3.88 -3.26
CA GLY A 99 15.44 -4.50 -2.10
C GLY A 99 14.62 -3.54 -1.25
N PHE A 100 14.42 -2.29 -1.66
CA PHE A 100 13.66 -1.31 -0.88
C PHE A 100 12.17 -1.62 -0.81
N GLY A 101 11.60 -2.25 -1.84
CA GLY A 101 10.19 -2.67 -1.83
C GLY A 101 9.88 -3.61 -0.66
N LYS A 102 10.70 -4.64 -0.47
CA LYS A 102 10.53 -5.58 0.65
C LYS A 102 10.68 -4.91 2.01
N LYS A 103 11.65 -4.01 2.15
CA LYS A 103 11.84 -3.24 3.38
C LYS A 103 10.66 -2.31 3.66
N ALA A 104 10.11 -1.68 2.62
CA ALA A 104 8.93 -0.83 2.74
C ALA A 104 7.69 -1.61 3.18
N ILE A 105 7.47 -2.82 2.66
CA ILE A 105 6.37 -3.69 3.10
C ILE A 105 6.54 -4.06 4.58
N ASN A 106 7.75 -4.39 5.02
CA ASN A 106 8.00 -4.71 6.42
C ASN A 106 7.67 -3.51 7.33
N LEU A 107 8.07 -2.29 6.95
CA LEU A 107 7.70 -1.07 7.68
C LEU A 107 6.16 -0.85 7.69
N ALA A 108 5.49 -1.14 6.58
CA ALA A 108 4.03 -1.08 6.52
C ALA A 108 3.39 -2.07 7.51
N LEU A 109 3.89 -3.30 7.57
CA LEU A 109 3.41 -4.32 8.49
C LEU A 109 3.74 -3.98 9.95
N GLU A 110 4.90 -3.40 10.24
CA GLU A 110 5.22 -2.87 11.57
C GLU A 110 4.20 -1.81 12.00
N PHE A 111 3.87 -0.85 11.11
CA PHE A 111 2.84 0.14 11.37
C PHE A 111 1.46 -0.49 11.60
N VAL A 112 1.04 -1.41 10.73
CA VAL A 112 -0.25 -2.11 10.84
C VAL A 112 -0.34 -2.89 12.15
N ASN A 113 0.73 -3.54 12.59
CA ASN A 113 0.78 -4.28 13.86
C ASN A 113 0.72 -3.39 15.11
N THR A 114 0.78 -2.08 14.97
CA THR A 114 0.41 -1.15 16.07
C THR A 114 -1.10 -1.01 16.25
N PHE A 115 -1.89 -1.54 15.31
CA PHE A 115 -3.36 -1.51 15.31
C PHE A 115 -3.95 -0.11 15.51
N PRO A 116 -3.58 0.88 14.70
CA PRO A 116 -3.98 2.27 14.90
C PRO A 116 -5.48 2.52 14.80
N CYS A 117 -6.24 1.61 14.18
CA CYS A 117 -7.70 1.67 14.06
C CYS A 117 -8.42 0.55 14.82
N GLY A 118 -7.69 -0.29 15.55
CA GLY A 118 -8.21 -1.47 16.23
C GLY A 118 -7.57 -2.76 15.73
N THR A 119 -7.72 -3.81 16.53
CA THR A 119 -7.17 -5.13 16.19
C THR A 119 -7.80 -5.69 14.92
N ALA A 120 -6.99 -6.34 14.11
CA ALA A 120 -7.42 -7.04 12.90
C ALA A 120 -6.66 -8.35 12.75
N LYS A 121 -7.29 -9.32 12.09
CA LYS A 121 -6.66 -10.62 11.88
C LYS A 121 -5.72 -10.62 10.68
N TYR A 122 -6.02 -9.81 9.66
CA TYR A 122 -5.29 -9.82 8.41
C TYR A 122 -4.86 -8.42 7.95
N CYS A 123 -3.77 -8.41 7.20
CA CYS A 123 -3.44 -7.37 6.25
C CYS A 123 -3.61 -7.96 4.85
N TRP A 124 -4.25 -7.23 3.95
CA TRP A 124 -4.47 -7.68 2.58
C TRP A 124 -3.99 -6.65 1.56
N LEU A 125 -3.83 -7.08 0.34
CA LEU A 125 -3.52 -6.25 -0.81
C LEU A 125 -4.02 -6.93 -2.07
N SER A 126 -4.05 -6.19 -3.16
CA SER A 126 -4.43 -6.71 -4.47
C SER A 126 -3.46 -6.26 -5.54
N TYR A 127 -3.34 -7.05 -6.60
CA TYR A 127 -2.49 -6.78 -7.76
C TYR A 127 -2.99 -7.49 -9.00
N GLU A 128 -2.68 -6.92 -10.16
CA GLU A 128 -3.00 -7.54 -11.44
C GLU A 128 -2.22 -8.85 -11.63
N SER A 129 -2.86 -9.85 -12.22
CA SER A 129 -2.30 -11.20 -12.34
C SER A 129 -0.99 -11.27 -13.16
N ASP A 130 -0.77 -10.31 -14.05
CA ASP A 130 0.43 -10.20 -14.89
C ASP A 130 1.53 -9.31 -14.26
N ASN A 131 1.26 -8.71 -13.08
CA ASN A 131 2.28 -7.99 -12.31
C ASN A 131 3.16 -8.97 -11.52
N GLU A 132 4.01 -9.69 -12.23
CA GLU A 132 4.84 -10.76 -11.65
C GLU A 132 5.85 -10.24 -10.63
N VAL A 133 6.39 -9.04 -10.82
CA VAL A 133 7.34 -8.41 -9.88
C VAL A 133 6.67 -8.21 -8.52
N ALA A 134 5.47 -7.63 -8.49
CA ALA A 134 4.69 -7.44 -7.27
C ALA A 134 4.31 -8.79 -6.63
N ARG A 135 3.86 -9.73 -7.44
CA ARG A 135 3.47 -11.07 -7.00
C ARG A 135 4.59 -11.78 -6.24
N GLN A 136 5.79 -11.82 -6.81
CA GLN A 136 6.96 -12.44 -6.18
C GLN A 136 7.38 -11.68 -4.91
N LEU A 137 7.33 -10.36 -4.95
CA LEU A 137 7.67 -9.52 -3.80
C LEU A 137 6.76 -9.82 -2.60
N TYR A 138 5.46 -9.80 -2.79
CA TYR A 138 4.48 -10.03 -1.72
C TYR A 138 4.54 -11.46 -1.20
N LYS A 139 4.68 -12.44 -2.09
CA LYS A 139 4.91 -13.84 -1.71
C LYS A 139 6.17 -14.00 -0.85
N SER A 140 7.26 -13.30 -1.17
CA SER A 140 8.51 -13.35 -0.42
C SER A 140 8.40 -12.80 1.01
N VAL A 141 7.38 -12.00 1.30
CA VAL A 141 7.07 -11.45 2.63
C VAL A 141 6.11 -12.35 3.40
N GLY A 142 5.38 -13.23 2.72
CA GLY A 142 4.46 -14.19 3.35
C GLY A 142 2.99 -13.97 3.01
N PHE A 143 2.67 -13.06 2.07
CA PHE A 143 1.30 -12.96 1.55
C PHE A 143 0.93 -14.21 0.76
N VAL A 144 -0.30 -14.67 0.95
CA VAL A 144 -0.87 -15.85 0.29
C VAL A 144 -2.04 -15.43 -0.55
N GLU A 145 -2.03 -15.80 -1.82
CA GLU A 145 -3.14 -15.54 -2.74
C GLU A 145 -4.41 -16.27 -2.29
N THR A 146 -5.55 -15.63 -2.49
CA THR A 146 -6.89 -16.18 -2.20
C THR A 146 -7.68 -16.34 -3.49
N ASP A 147 -8.89 -16.89 -3.37
CA ASP A 147 -9.85 -16.95 -4.48
C ASP A 147 -10.65 -15.64 -4.64
N GLU A 148 -10.49 -14.69 -3.72
CA GLU A 148 -11.15 -13.39 -3.80
C GLU A 148 -10.51 -12.50 -4.86
N LYS A 149 -11.31 -11.59 -5.40
CA LYS A 149 -10.89 -10.55 -6.33
C LYS A 149 -11.28 -9.18 -5.78
N ASP A 150 -10.45 -8.18 -6.13
CA ASP A 150 -10.79 -6.78 -6.00
C ASP A 150 -10.84 -6.20 -7.43
N GLY A 151 -12.05 -6.06 -7.96
CA GLY A 151 -12.21 -5.92 -9.40
C GLY A 151 -11.64 -7.13 -10.12
N ASP A 152 -10.66 -6.92 -11.00
CA ASP A 152 -9.94 -7.99 -11.72
C ASP A 152 -8.64 -8.41 -11.02
N GLU A 153 -8.28 -7.73 -9.93
CA GLU A 153 -7.03 -7.98 -9.22
C GLU A 153 -7.12 -9.18 -8.28
N ILE A 154 -6.02 -9.92 -8.16
CA ILE A 154 -5.87 -11.01 -7.21
C ILE A 154 -5.72 -10.42 -5.81
N VAL A 155 -6.50 -10.93 -4.86
CA VAL A 155 -6.39 -10.59 -3.44
C VAL A 155 -5.43 -11.56 -2.75
N ALA A 156 -4.43 -11.03 -2.06
CA ALA A 156 -3.52 -11.78 -1.21
C ALA A 156 -3.58 -11.27 0.24
N ILE A 157 -3.42 -12.17 1.19
CA ILE A 157 -3.57 -11.91 2.62
C ILE A 157 -2.35 -12.35 3.41
N LEU A 158 -2.11 -11.66 4.52
CA LEU A 158 -1.11 -12.03 5.52
C LEU A 158 -1.77 -11.96 6.90
N GLU A 159 -1.65 -13.03 7.69
CA GLU A 159 -2.15 -13.07 9.05
C GLU A 159 -1.26 -12.21 9.96
N LEU A 160 -1.89 -11.31 10.72
CA LEU A 160 -1.21 -10.41 11.64
C LEU A 160 -0.95 -11.10 12.98
N LYS A 161 0.11 -10.69 13.63
CA LYS A 161 0.44 -11.18 14.98
C LYS A 161 -0.36 -10.37 16.00
N LEU A 162 -1.29 -11.03 16.65
CA LEU A 162 -2.06 -10.48 17.77
C LEU A 162 -1.25 -10.62 19.08
#